data_d44c55f3005c223d66df4d14bb90c984
#
_entry.id   d44c55f3005c223d66df4d14bb90c984
#
_cell.length_a   1.000
_cell.length_b   1.000
_cell.length_c   1.000
_cell.angle_alpha   90.00
_cell.angle_beta   90.00
_cell.angle_gamma   90.00
#
_symmetry.space_group_name_H-M   'P 1'
#
loop_
_entity.id
_entity.type
_entity.pdbx_description
1 polymer ?
#
loop_
_entity_poly.entity_id
_entity_poly.type
_entity_poly.pdbx_seq_one_letter_code
_entity_poly.pdbx_strand_id
1 'polypeptide(L)'
;MRQHALRALVVLVLAGLAVFAWRTREGGEKRTIRERIEALRTEVNASTLDGLGPAGRAAQIGSYFTDDAVVELGGASVPIRGRETLMDMAARLQPRTAAFRLDLDDVGIELVPGGTAADVMLTASFVRRSISTGEESRDAREYAVVLVKTDGTWRISRITAIDTLR
;
A
#
# COMPACT_ATOMS: atom_id res chain seq x y z
N MET A 1 10.04 48.75 -23.70
CA MET A 1 9.22 47.61 -24.16
C MET A 1 9.98 46.28 -24.23
N ARG A 2 11.20 46.18 -24.78
CA ARG A 2 11.96 44.90 -24.89
C ARG A 2 12.31 44.22 -23.52
N GLN A 3 12.59 45.01 -22.49
CA GLN A 3 12.96 44.46 -21.17
C GLN A 3 11.79 43.75 -20.43
N HIS A 4 10.56 44.25 -20.61
CA HIS A 4 9.37 43.61 -20.02
C HIS A 4 9.02 42.31 -20.73
N ALA A 5 9.18 42.24 -22.05
CA ALA A 5 8.97 41.02 -22.83
C ALA A 5 9.99 39.93 -22.46
N LEU A 6 11.26 40.29 -22.24
CA LEU A 6 12.30 39.36 -21.83
C LEU A 6 12.02 38.77 -20.40
N ARG A 7 11.60 39.64 -19.46
CA ARG A 7 11.24 39.22 -18.10
C ARG A 7 10.01 38.31 -18.10
N ALA A 8 8.99 38.62 -18.90
CA ALA A 8 7.82 37.75 -19.03
C ALA A 8 8.17 36.35 -19.61
N LEU A 9 9.08 36.31 -20.60
CA LEU A 9 9.55 35.06 -21.18
C LEU A 9 10.30 34.21 -20.16
N VAL A 10 11.19 34.82 -19.37
CA VAL A 10 11.95 34.12 -18.32
C VAL A 10 11.02 33.53 -17.24
N VAL A 11 10.01 34.30 -16.81
CA VAL A 11 9.02 33.80 -15.83
C VAL A 11 8.21 32.64 -16.39
N LEU A 12 7.80 32.66 -17.65
CA LEU A 12 7.09 31.56 -18.30
C LEU A 12 7.94 30.32 -18.42
N VAL A 13 9.22 30.46 -18.77
CA VAL A 13 10.15 29.32 -18.85
C VAL A 13 10.38 28.71 -17.47
N LEU A 14 10.59 29.52 -16.43
CA LEU A 14 10.76 29.04 -15.06
C LEU A 14 9.50 28.37 -14.52
N ALA A 15 8.32 28.91 -14.79
CA ALA A 15 7.06 28.28 -14.45
C ALA A 15 6.86 26.93 -15.18
N GLY A 16 7.19 26.87 -16.47
CA GLY A 16 7.15 25.62 -17.25
C GLY A 16 8.10 24.55 -16.72
N LEU A 17 9.32 24.94 -16.36
CA LEU A 17 10.31 24.04 -15.75
C LEU A 17 9.86 23.56 -14.35
N ALA A 18 9.26 24.42 -13.54
CA ALA A 18 8.74 24.05 -12.23
C ALA A 18 7.58 23.04 -12.34
N VAL A 19 6.64 23.26 -13.27
CA VAL A 19 5.53 22.33 -13.54
C VAL A 19 6.04 21.00 -14.09
N PHE A 20 7.04 21.03 -14.98
CA PHE A 20 7.64 19.82 -15.52
C PHE A 20 8.37 19.03 -14.42
N ALA A 21 9.20 19.70 -13.60
CA ALA A 21 9.88 19.05 -12.47
C ALA A 21 8.90 18.48 -11.44
N TRP A 22 7.78 19.16 -11.21
CA TRP A 22 6.74 18.67 -10.31
C TRP A 22 6.06 17.40 -10.84
N ARG A 23 5.66 17.40 -12.13
CA ARG A 23 5.05 16.23 -12.78
C ARG A 23 5.99 15.01 -12.82
N THR A 24 7.27 15.19 -13.07
CA THR A 24 8.23 14.10 -13.07
C THR A 24 8.45 13.54 -11.66
N ARG A 25 8.45 14.40 -10.65
CA ARG A 25 8.57 14.01 -9.25
C ARG A 25 7.33 13.24 -8.77
N GLU A 26 6.13 13.68 -9.16
CA GLU A 26 4.87 13.00 -8.85
C GLU A 26 4.82 11.59 -9.46
N GLY A 27 5.25 11.44 -10.71
CA GLY A 27 5.35 10.14 -11.38
C GLY A 27 6.32 9.18 -10.68
N GLY A 28 7.44 9.69 -10.18
CA GLY A 28 8.42 8.93 -9.40
C GLY A 28 7.87 8.45 -8.07
N GLU A 29 7.17 9.31 -7.32
CA GLU A 29 6.57 8.95 -6.03
C GLU A 29 5.46 7.89 -6.18
N LYS A 30 4.57 8.05 -7.16
CA LYS A 30 3.52 7.05 -7.45
C LYS A 30 4.10 5.68 -7.81
N ARG A 31 5.21 5.66 -8.55
CA ARG A 31 5.93 4.44 -8.87
C ARG A 31 6.51 3.79 -7.60
N THR A 32 7.17 4.57 -6.74
CA THR A 32 7.74 4.07 -5.47
C THR A 32 6.66 3.50 -4.56
N ILE A 33 5.48 4.14 -4.47
CA ILE A 33 4.35 3.63 -3.71
C ILE A 33 3.86 2.30 -4.29
N ARG A 34 3.71 2.21 -5.62
CA ARG A 34 3.30 0.97 -6.30
C ARG A 34 4.28 -0.17 -6.04
N GLU A 35 5.58 0.09 -6.16
CA GLU A 35 6.64 -0.88 -5.87
C GLU A 35 6.59 -1.32 -4.40
N ARG A 36 6.28 -0.41 -3.47
CA ARG A 36 6.15 -0.72 -2.04
C ARG A 36 4.96 -1.63 -1.75
N ILE A 37 3.79 -1.35 -2.36
CA ILE A 37 2.57 -2.18 -2.23
C ILE A 37 2.81 -3.57 -2.82
N GLU A 38 3.46 -3.65 -3.98
CA GLU A 38 3.77 -4.91 -4.64
C GLU A 38 4.79 -5.74 -3.84
N ALA A 39 5.77 -5.09 -3.22
CA ALA A 39 6.71 -5.74 -2.32
C ALA A 39 5.98 -6.33 -1.10
N LEU A 40 5.03 -5.59 -0.48
CA LEU A 40 4.20 -6.13 0.60
C LEU A 40 3.39 -7.36 0.13
N ARG A 41 2.76 -7.31 -1.06
CA ARG A 41 2.05 -8.46 -1.63
C ARG A 41 2.97 -9.67 -1.76
N THR A 42 4.18 -9.45 -2.25
CA THR A 42 5.18 -10.51 -2.41
C THR A 42 5.57 -11.12 -1.07
N GLU A 43 5.80 -10.29 -0.04
CA GLU A 43 6.10 -10.76 1.31
C GLU A 43 4.94 -11.56 1.93
N VAL A 44 3.70 -11.10 1.76
CA VAL A 44 2.51 -11.82 2.24
C VAL A 44 2.37 -13.18 1.57
N ASN A 45 2.69 -13.26 0.27
CA ASN A 45 2.61 -14.49 -0.52
C ASN A 45 3.84 -15.41 -0.39
N ALA A 46 4.95 -14.92 0.16
CA ALA A 46 6.17 -15.71 0.29
C ALA A 46 5.92 -16.97 1.12
N SER A 47 6.53 -18.09 0.71
CA SER A 47 6.32 -19.36 1.38
C SER A 47 7.13 -19.43 2.70
N THR A 48 6.70 -20.29 3.63
CA THR A 48 7.42 -20.53 4.89
C THR A 48 8.80 -21.19 4.67
N LEU A 49 9.15 -21.53 3.44
CA LEU A 49 10.40 -22.20 3.07
C LEU A 49 11.57 -21.22 2.88
N ASP A 50 11.33 -19.90 2.87
CA ASP A 50 12.34 -18.87 2.56
C ASP A 50 13.29 -18.55 3.73
N GLY A 51 13.40 -19.43 4.73
CA GLY A 51 14.41 -19.37 5.79
C GLY A 51 14.12 -18.41 6.95
N LEU A 52 13.12 -17.52 6.83
CA LEU A 52 12.67 -16.66 7.94
C LEU A 52 11.63 -17.39 8.78
N GLY A 53 11.86 -17.46 10.09
CA GLY A 53 10.84 -17.95 11.02
C GLY A 53 9.62 -17.01 11.09
N PRO A 54 8.51 -17.44 11.74
CA PRO A 54 7.27 -16.67 11.82
C PRO A 54 7.46 -15.24 12.33
N ALA A 55 8.29 -15.06 13.34
CA ALA A 55 8.59 -13.74 13.92
C ALA A 55 9.36 -12.83 12.94
N GLY A 56 10.33 -13.39 12.22
CA GLY A 56 11.10 -12.62 11.22
C GLY A 56 10.21 -12.13 10.08
N ARG A 57 9.31 -12.98 9.60
CA ARG A 57 8.32 -12.61 8.57
C ARG A 57 7.33 -11.56 9.08
N ALA A 58 6.79 -11.73 10.30
CA ALA A 58 5.91 -10.75 10.90
C ALA A 58 6.59 -9.39 11.04
N ALA A 59 7.87 -9.36 11.43
CA ALA A 59 8.67 -8.14 11.50
C ALA A 59 8.86 -7.50 10.12
N GLN A 60 9.10 -8.30 9.09
CA GLN A 60 9.26 -7.83 7.72
C GLN A 60 7.95 -7.21 7.19
N ILE A 61 6.81 -7.88 7.36
CA ILE A 61 5.48 -7.34 7.05
C ILE A 61 5.23 -6.07 7.86
N GLY A 62 5.53 -6.07 9.16
CA GLY A 62 5.38 -4.90 10.04
C GLY A 62 6.15 -3.67 9.55
N SER A 63 7.29 -3.84 8.85
CA SER A 63 8.08 -2.73 8.31
C SER A 63 7.37 -1.88 7.25
N TYR A 64 6.29 -2.40 6.68
CA TYR A 64 5.46 -1.67 5.72
C TYR A 64 4.45 -0.73 6.38
N PHE A 65 4.25 -0.82 7.70
CA PHE A 65 3.27 -0.07 8.46
C PHE A 65 3.90 0.98 9.36
N THR A 66 3.14 2.04 9.67
CA THR A 66 3.50 2.97 10.74
C THR A 66 3.26 2.31 12.10
N ASP A 67 3.86 2.87 13.17
CA ASP A 67 3.71 2.34 14.53
C ASP A 67 2.26 2.37 15.02
N ASP A 68 1.52 3.38 14.59
CA ASP A 68 0.12 3.66 14.92
C ASP A 68 -0.87 3.19 13.84
N ALA A 69 -0.45 2.33 12.92
CA ALA A 69 -1.29 1.87 11.82
C ALA A 69 -2.64 1.33 12.27
N VAL A 70 -3.68 1.58 11.48
CA VAL A 70 -5.06 1.12 11.74
C VAL A 70 -5.57 0.32 10.55
N VAL A 71 -6.10 -0.88 10.82
CA VAL A 71 -6.72 -1.74 9.80
C VAL A 71 -8.16 -2.02 10.17
N GLU A 72 -9.08 -1.61 9.30
CA GLU A 72 -10.53 -1.77 9.40
C GLU A 72 -11.00 -2.71 8.29
N LEU A 73 -11.37 -3.93 8.64
CA LEU A 73 -11.73 -4.97 7.66
C LEU A 73 -13.20 -4.93 7.24
N GLY A 74 -13.96 -3.94 7.72
CA GLY A 74 -15.39 -3.77 7.43
C GLY A 74 -16.28 -4.69 8.26
N GLY A 75 -17.62 -4.50 8.12
CA GLY A 75 -18.62 -5.23 8.90
C GLY A 75 -18.51 -4.98 10.40
N ALA A 76 -18.83 -5.99 11.21
CA ALA A 76 -18.75 -5.92 12.67
C ALA A 76 -17.36 -6.18 13.26
N SER A 77 -16.30 -6.16 12.43
CA SER A 77 -14.94 -6.44 12.91
C SER A 77 -14.38 -5.25 13.72
N VAL A 78 -13.71 -5.59 14.83
CA VAL A 78 -13.00 -4.58 15.64
C VAL A 78 -11.77 -4.10 14.87
N PRO A 79 -11.52 -2.77 14.76
CA PRO A 79 -10.31 -2.26 14.13
C PRO A 79 -9.05 -2.76 14.81
N ILE A 80 -8.08 -3.22 14.01
CA ILE A 80 -6.76 -3.62 14.47
C ILE A 80 -5.91 -2.36 14.55
N ARG A 81 -5.29 -2.09 15.69
CA ARG A 81 -4.50 -0.88 15.93
C ARG A 81 -3.08 -1.21 16.36
N GLY A 82 -2.15 -0.49 15.78
CA GLY A 82 -0.73 -0.59 16.08
C GLY A 82 -0.02 -1.71 15.32
N ARG A 83 1.21 -1.39 14.90
CA ARG A 83 2.07 -2.30 14.14
C ARG A 83 2.34 -3.62 14.88
N GLU A 84 2.56 -3.57 16.19
CA GLU A 84 2.82 -4.77 17.00
C GLU A 84 1.64 -5.73 16.97
N THR A 85 0.41 -5.24 17.10
CA THR A 85 -0.78 -6.07 16.99
C THR A 85 -0.90 -6.72 15.60
N LEU A 86 -0.59 -5.96 14.54
CA LEU A 86 -0.57 -6.50 13.17
C LEU A 86 0.49 -7.59 13.00
N MET A 87 1.67 -7.41 13.58
CA MET A 87 2.74 -8.40 13.55
C MET A 87 2.36 -9.67 14.31
N ASP A 88 1.76 -9.54 15.48
CA ASP A 88 1.27 -10.69 16.27
C ASP A 88 0.21 -11.48 15.50
N MET A 89 -0.71 -10.79 14.84
CA MET A 89 -1.71 -11.43 13.99
C MET A 89 -1.05 -12.14 12.79
N ALA A 90 -0.13 -11.47 12.09
CA ALA A 90 0.60 -12.07 10.97
C ALA A 90 1.39 -13.32 11.39
N ALA A 91 2.02 -13.30 12.56
CA ALA A 91 2.73 -14.46 13.10
C ALA A 91 1.81 -15.66 13.40
N ARG A 92 0.54 -15.40 13.77
CA ARG A 92 -0.47 -16.43 14.08
C ARG A 92 -1.20 -16.97 12.86
N LEU A 93 -1.28 -16.16 11.78
CA LEU A 93 -2.01 -16.50 10.54
C LEU A 93 -1.24 -17.47 9.63
N GLN A 94 -0.38 -18.32 10.18
CA GLN A 94 0.28 -19.36 9.39
C GLN A 94 -0.76 -20.38 8.89
N PRO A 95 -0.94 -20.51 7.57
CA PRO A 95 -1.87 -21.49 7.02
C PRO A 95 -1.32 -22.90 7.25
N ARG A 96 -1.85 -23.59 8.26
CA ARG A 96 -1.52 -25.01 8.52
C ARG A 96 -2.29 -25.96 7.60
N THR A 97 -3.38 -25.49 6.97
CA THR A 97 -4.35 -26.38 6.29
C THR A 97 -4.77 -25.89 4.89
N ALA A 98 -4.32 -24.74 4.44
CA ALA A 98 -4.67 -24.19 3.12
C ALA A 98 -3.51 -23.38 2.53
N ALA A 99 -3.34 -23.44 1.22
CA ALA A 99 -2.52 -22.48 0.52
C ALA A 99 -3.28 -21.15 0.46
N PHE A 100 -2.58 -20.05 0.77
CA PHE A 100 -3.13 -18.70 0.76
C PHE A 100 -2.37 -17.85 -0.26
N ARG A 101 -3.11 -17.06 -1.03
CA ARG A 101 -2.53 -16.08 -1.95
C ARG A 101 -3.32 -14.77 -1.89
N LEU A 102 -2.60 -13.67 -1.86
CA LEU A 102 -3.11 -12.31 -1.97
C LEU A 102 -2.80 -11.80 -3.39
N ASP A 103 -3.84 -11.43 -4.13
CA ASP A 103 -3.71 -10.71 -5.40
C ASP A 103 -4.22 -9.28 -5.21
N LEU A 104 -3.56 -8.30 -5.84
CA LEU A 104 -3.94 -6.89 -5.80
C LEU A 104 -4.20 -6.42 -7.23
N ASP A 105 -5.40 -5.89 -7.44
CA ASP A 105 -5.87 -5.38 -8.72
C ASP A 105 -6.34 -3.93 -8.59
N ASP A 106 -6.51 -3.23 -9.70
CA ASP A 106 -7.10 -1.88 -9.80
C ASP A 106 -6.43 -0.83 -8.89
N VAL A 107 -5.10 -0.87 -8.80
CA VAL A 107 -4.34 0.02 -7.90
C VAL A 107 -4.30 1.45 -8.46
N GLY A 108 -5.16 2.33 -7.93
CA GLY A 108 -5.19 3.77 -8.15
C GLY A 108 -4.42 4.51 -7.06
N ILE A 109 -3.55 5.46 -7.40
CA ILE A 109 -2.71 6.20 -6.44
C ILE A 109 -2.89 7.70 -6.66
N GLU A 110 -3.27 8.41 -5.62
CA GLU A 110 -3.37 9.86 -5.58
C GLU A 110 -2.47 10.43 -4.48
N LEU A 111 -1.57 11.35 -4.87
CA LEU A 111 -0.71 12.04 -3.92
C LEU A 111 -1.46 13.21 -3.30
N VAL A 112 -1.40 13.31 -1.97
CA VAL A 112 -1.89 14.48 -1.26
C VAL A 112 -0.96 15.68 -1.55
N PRO A 113 -1.49 16.90 -1.72
CA PRO A 113 -0.66 18.10 -1.87
C PRO A 113 0.42 18.19 -0.79
N GLY A 114 1.67 18.44 -1.22
CA GLY A 114 2.84 18.37 -0.34
C GLY A 114 3.67 17.08 -0.44
N GLY A 115 3.14 16.02 -1.05
CA GLY A 115 3.89 14.81 -1.39
C GLY A 115 4.38 13.97 -0.22
N THR A 116 3.78 14.15 0.97
CA THR A 116 4.12 13.40 2.19
C THR A 116 3.08 12.35 2.57
N ALA A 117 1.92 12.35 1.90
CA ALA A 117 0.88 11.36 2.04
C ALA A 117 0.31 10.96 0.68
N ALA A 118 -0.30 9.79 0.59
CA ALA A 118 -0.97 9.29 -0.59
C ALA A 118 -2.20 8.47 -0.21
N ASP A 119 -3.28 8.66 -0.98
CA ASP A 119 -4.47 7.84 -0.95
C ASP A 119 -4.39 6.80 -2.06
N VAL A 120 -4.61 5.54 -1.70
CA VAL A 120 -4.56 4.42 -2.63
C VAL A 120 -5.87 3.66 -2.56
N MET A 121 -6.50 3.47 -3.71
CA MET A 121 -7.64 2.57 -3.90
C MET A 121 -7.16 1.30 -4.57
N LEU A 122 -7.55 0.16 -4.06
CA LEU A 122 -7.21 -1.13 -4.65
C LEU A 122 -8.25 -2.21 -4.36
N THR A 123 -8.29 -3.23 -5.21
CA THR A 123 -9.03 -4.46 -4.97
C THR A 123 -8.06 -5.53 -4.47
N ALA A 124 -8.30 -6.05 -3.26
CA ALA A 124 -7.56 -7.19 -2.73
C ALA A 124 -8.38 -8.47 -2.84
N SER A 125 -7.84 -9.48 -3.48
CA SER A 125 -8.44 -10.80 -3.63
C SER A 125 -7.66 -11.82 -2.78
N PHE A 126 -8.35 -12.42 -1.80
CA PHE A 126 -7.81 -13.49 -0.98
C PHE A 126 -8.22 -14.84 -1.54
N VAL A 127 -7.26 -15.56 -2.09
CA VAL A 127 -7.47 -16.89 -2.65
C VAL A 127 -7.00 -17.93 -1.63
N ARG A 128 -7.89 -18.81 -1.22
CA ARG A 128 -7.59 -19.95 -0.33
C ARG A 128 -7.85 -21.24 -1.08
N ARG A 129 -6.90 -22.16 -1.03
CA ARG A 129 -7.04 -23.49 -1.57
C ARG A 129 -6.97 -24.52 -0.43
N SER A 130 -8.05 -25.27 -0.25
CA SER A 130 -8.06 -26.39 0.71
C SER A 130 -7.09 -27.48 0.26
N ILE A 131 -6.19 -27.89 1.14
CA ILE A 131 -5.21 -28.96 0.85
C ILE A 131 -5.93 -30.32 0.78
N SER A 132 -7.01 -30.50 1.55
CA SER A 132 -7.73 -31.78 1.64
C SER A 132 -8.71 -32.00 0.48
N THR A 133 -9.42 -30.98 0.02
CA THR A 133 -10.44 -31.09 -1.04
C THR A 133 -9.99 -30.53 -2.39
N GLY A 134 -8.92 -29.73 -2.40
CA GLY A 134 -8.48 -29.01 -3.60
C GLY A 134 -9.40 -27.84 -3.99
N GLU A 135 -10.47 -27.59 -3.24
CA GLU A 135 -11.41 -26.50 -3.48
C GLU A 135 -10.73 -25.14 -3.29
N GLU A 136 -11.01 -24.24 -4.22
CA GLU A 136 -10.53 -22.87 -4.18
C GLU A 136 -11.67 -21.94 -3.82
N SER A 137 -11.47 -21.09 -2.83
CA SER A 137 -12.36 -19.99 -2.48
C SER A 137 -11.66 -18.67 -2.70
N ARG A 138 -12.35 -17.71 -3.32
CA ARG A 138 -11.87 -16.35 -3.59
C ARG A 138 -12.80 -15.36 -2.91
N ASP A 139 -12.22 -14.49 -2.10
CA ASP A 139 -12.90 -13.33 -1.50
C ASP A 139 -12.20 -12.07 -1.98
N ALA A 140 -12.90 -11.24 -2.75
CA ALA A 140 -12.40 -10.00 -3.32
C ALA A 140 -13.13 -8.81 -2.69
N ARG A 141 -12.36 -7.79 -2.26
CA ARG A 141 -12.91 -6.59 -1.64
C ARG A 141 -12.09 -5.36 -1.99
N GLU A 142 -12.76 -4.22 -2.10
CA GLU A 142 -12.12 -2.93 -2.28
C GLU A 142 -11.61 -2.37 -0.95
N TYR A 143 -10.45 -1.72 -0.99
CA TYR A 143 -9.83 -1.07 0.15
C TYR A 143 -9.35 0.33 -0.20
N ALA A 144 -9.57 1.25 0.74
CA ALA A 144 -8.88 2.53 0.80
C ALA A 144 -7.65 2.37 1.69
N VAL A 145 -6.49 2.73 1.18
CA VAL A 145 -5.20 2.62 1.88
C VAL A 145 -4.55 4.00 1.91
N VAL A 146 -4.21 4.46 3.11
CA VAL A 146 -3.47 5.71 3.31
C VAL A 146 -2.01 5.37 3.58
N LEU A 147 -1.11 5.94 2.78
CA LEU A 147 0.32 5.86 3.02
C LEU A 147 0.84 7.23 3.45
N VAL A 148 1.82 7.23 4.33
CA VAL A 148 2.57 8.41 4.75
C VAL A 148 4.06 8.20 4.55
N LYS A 149 4.78 9.27 4.22
CA LYS A 149 6.22 9.23 4.02
C LYS A 149 6.92 9.62 5.32
N THR A 150 7.55 8.64 5.97
CA THR A 150 8.31 8.82 7.21
C THR A 150 9.77 8.49 6.93
N ASP A 151 10.68 9.42 7.23
CA ASP A 151 12.13 9.28 6.99
C ASP A 151 12.46 8.84 5.54
N GLY A 152 11.76 9.44 4.58
CA GLY A 152 11.94 9.14 3.16
C GLY A 152 11.29 7.83 2.68
N THR A 153 10.67 7.04 3.56
CA THR A 153 10.07 5.74 3.26
C THR A 153 8.55 5.82 3.34
N TRP A 154 7.85 5.28 2.34
CA TRP A 154 6.40 5.15 2.34
C TRP A 154 5.95 4.00 3.24
N ARG A 155 5.04 4.29 4.19
CA ARG A 155 4.45 3.32 5.11
C ARG A 155 2.94 3.47 5.14
N ILE A 156 2.26 2.35 5.31
CA ILE A 156 0.80 2.30 5.43
C ILE A 156 0.43 2.76 6.84
N SER A 157 -0.40 3.81 6.92
CA SER A 157 -0.95 4.30 8.19
C SER A 157 -2.39 3.84 8.41
N ARG A 158 -3.14 3.56 7.33
CA ARG A 158 -4.51 3.09 7.43
C ARG A 158 -4.88 2.17 6.27
N ILE A 159 -5.65 1.15 6.57
CA ILE A 159 -6.38 0.33 5.58
C ILE A 159 -7.84 0.29 6.02
N THR A 160 -8.77 0.63 5.13
CA THR A 160 -10.21 0.58 5.40
C THR A 160 -10.89 -0.19 4.28
N ALA A 161 -11.61 -1.25 4.61
CA ALA A 161 -12.46 -1.94 3.64
C ALA A 161 -13.61 -1.03 3.22
N ILE A 162 -13.90 -0.98 1.93
CA ILE A 162 -15.02 -0.24 1.39
C ILE A 162 -16.21 -1.19 1.33
N ASP A 163 -17.24 -0.91 2.12
CA ASP A 163 -18.49 -1.61 2.01
C ASP A 163 -19.25 -1.06 0.80
N THR A 164 -19.13 -1.76 -0.33
CA THR A 164 -20.03 -1.53 -1.47
C THR A 164 -21.44 -1.96 -1.02
N LEU A 165 -22.25 -0.99 -0.65
CA LEU A 165 -23.68 -1.21 -0.41
C LEU A 165 -24.28 -1.80 -1.70
N ARG A 166 -24.63 -3.07 -1.64
CA ARG A 166 -25.52 -3.71 -2.62
C ARG A 166 -26.97 -3.48 -2.26
#